data_8eb2775fe813938879fe8b4dbb317a50
#
_entry.id   8eb2775fe813938879fe8b4dbb317a50
#
_cell.length_a   1.000
_cell.length_b   1.000
_cell.length_c   1.000
_cell.angle_alpha   90.00
_cell.angle_beta   90.00
_cell.angle_gamma   90.00
#
_symmetry.space_group_name_H-M   'P 1'
#
loop_
_entity.id
_entity.type
_entity.pdbx_description
1 polymer ?
#
loop_
_entity_poly.entity_id
_entity_poly.type
_entity_poly.pdbx_seq_one_letter_code
_entity_poly.pdbx_strand_id
1 'polypeptide(L)'
;AIRASHIKYGLVITEMNTLRSVQCTLDNIPQGQLKDYMLASSACFPALRPYEIAGVKYIDGGWRDNMPLELAAKMGATELIGVDVDGVGLTRPNLTGLPTRIIRSHWDLGPLFDFDGVRAAKNIALGYMDTMREFGRLGGTAYGILPDENSFMQDFAAEYQAQLSAAISRAPTLALTEALARQHKHYPAAFSENLTAPTRGAIAPLELAAEMVDVPSEVPYTPKLLALTFMGQCDKDPADRYKTLLGREEGNILGEAAMATAVPEDFVTALVSHTLSKMPSAKFL
;
A
#
# COMPACT_ATOMS: atom_id res chain seq x y z
N ALA A 1 30.38 15.41 10.14
CA ALA A 1 29.17 15.89 9.45
C ALA A 1 27.93 15.72 10.33
N ILE A 2 27.48 14.50 10.74
CA ILE A 2 26.22 14.28 11.49
C ILE A 2 26.20 15.07 12.80
N ARG A 3 27.26 15.00 13.63
CA ARG A 3 27.34 15.74 14.90
C ARG A 3 27.39 17.27 14.76
N ALA A 4 27.74 17.77 13.59
CA ALA A 4 27.75 19.20 13.29
C ALA A 4 26.43 19.68 12.64
N SER A 5 25.49 18.77 12.41
CA SER A 5 24.17 19.10 11.88
C SER A 5 23.28 19.68 12.98
N HIS A 6 22.41 20.60 12.61
CA HIS A 6 21.31 21.06 13.47
C HIS A 6 20.15 20.04 13.55
N ILE A 7 20.18 19.01 12.69
CA ILE A 7 19.20 17.92 12.71
C ILE A 7 19.56 16.97 13.84
N LYS A 8 18.62 16.73 14.74
CA LYS A 8 18.77 15.75 15.82
C LYS A 8 18.76 14.35 15.23
N TYR A 9 19.61 13.47 15.74
CA TYR A 9 19.70 12.08 15.30
C TYR A 9 19.57 11.13 16.49
N GLY A 10 18.75 10.12 16.35
CA GLY A 10 18.56 9.04 17.32
C GLY A 10 18.42 7.70 16.63
N LEU A 11 18.71 6.64 17.34
CA LEU A 11 18.55 5.25 16.89
C LEU A 11 18.21 4.35 18.09
N VAL A 12 17.78 3.14 17.80
CA VAL A 12 17.51 2.11 18.80
C VAL A 12 18.42 0.92 18.55
N ILE A 13 18.97 0.35 19.63
CA ILE A 13 19.67 -0.92 19.66
C ILE A 13 19.01 -1.85 20.69
N THR A 14 19.13 -3.14 20.51
CA THR A 14 18.61 -4.12 21.47
C THR A 14 19.75 -4.89 22.10
N GLU A 15 19.89 -4.83 23.42
CA GLU A 15 20.85 -5.65 24.15
C GLU A 15 20.48 -7.15 23.99
N MET A 16 21.41 -7.94 23.45
CA MET A 16 21.09 -9.31 23.04
C MET A 16 20.68 -10.23 24.20
N ASN A 17 21.38 -10.12 25.34
CA ASN A 17 21.18 -11.05 26.45
C ASN A 17 19.89 -10.76 27.25
N THR A 18 19.54 -9.49 27.39
CA THR A 18 18.39 -9.04 28.19
C THR A 18 17.17 -8.71 27.32
N LEU A 19 17.34 -8.60 26.01
CA LEU A 19 16.37 -8.09 25.04
C LEU A 19 15.83 -6.70 25.43
N ARG A 20 16.62 -5.90 26.12
CA ARG A 20 16.28 -4.54 26.51
C ARG A 20 16.51 -3.59 25.34
N SER A 21 15.51 -2.79 25.03
CA SER A 21 15.60 -1.68 24.08
C SER A 21 16.45 -0.54 24.68
N VAL A 22 17.42 -0.07 23.93
CA VAL A 22 18.28 1.08 24.31
C VAL A 22 18.10 2.18 23.26
N GLN A 23 17.48 3.27 23.67
CA GLN A 23 17.29 4.47 22.84
C GLN A 23 18.56 5.33 22.94
N CYS A 24 19.16 5.61 21.78
CA CYS A 24 20.43 6.33 21.68
C CYS A 24 20.21 7.62 20.88
N THR A 25 20.75 8.74 21.42
CA THR A 25 20.80 10.03 20.73
C THR A 25 22.25 10.45 20.58
N LEU A 26 22.53 11.46 19.78
CA LEU A 26 23.91 11.98 19.65
C LEU A 26 24.50 12.47 20.99
N ASP A 27 23.65 12.87 21.94
CA ASP A 27 24.08 13.38 23.24
C ASP A 27 24.59 12.26 24.17
N ASN A 28 24.03 11.04 24.03
CA ASN A 28 24.42 9.91 24.88
C ASN A 28 25.33 8.88 24.18
N ILE A 29 25.58 9.02 22.86
CA ILE A 29 26.57 8.23 22.14
C ILE A 29 27.97 8.86 22.33
N PRO A 30 28.96 8.13 22.85
CA PRO A 30 30.32 8.67 23.03
C PRO A 30 30.92 9.20 21.73
N GLN A 31 31.77 10.22 21.85
CA GLN A 31 32.45 10.78 20.69
C GLN A 31 33.34 9.72 20.02
N GLY A 32 33.23 9.60 18.67
CA GLY A 32 33.95 8.60 17.89
C GLY A 32 33.20 7.28 17.72
N GLN A 33 32.19 6.96 18.55
CA GLN A 33 31.50 5.65 18.53
C GLN A 33 30.18 5.64 17.73
N LEU A 34 29.80 6.73 17.08
CA LEU A 34 28.54 6.77 16.32
C LEU A 34 28.43 5.64 15.31
N LYS A 35 29.52 5.32 14.60
CA LYS A 35 29.57 4.20 13.65
C LYS A 35 29.22 2.85 14.31
N ASP A 36 29.73 2.61 15.51
CA ASP A 36 29.52 1.34 16.22
C ASP A 36 28.04 1.19 16.61
N TYR A 37 27.42 2.27 17.07
CA TYR A 37 26.00 2.30 17.39
C TYR A 37 25.12 2.13 16.16
N MET A 38 25.48 2.72 15.02
CA MET A 38 24.77 2.52 13.75
C MET A 38 24.86 1.05 13.27
N LEU A 39 26.05 0.44 13.39
CA LEU A 39 26.24 -0.96 13.04
C LEU A 39 25.48 -1.89 13.99
N ALA A 40 25.42 -1.57 15.27
CA ALA A 40 24.62 -2.31 16.24
C ALA A 40 23.12 -2.21 15.95
N SER A 41 22.63 -1.01 15.55
CA SER A 41 21.24 -0.76 15.20
C SER A 41 20.79 -1.49 13.92
N SER A 42 21.71 -1.85 13.05
CA SER A 42 21.47 -2.59 11.82
C SER A 42 21.91 -4.06 11.86
N ALA A 43 22.31 -4.57 13.05
CA ALA A 43 22.73 -5.95 13.23
C ALA A 43 21.52 -6.90 13.30
N CYS A 44 20.86 -7.15 12.16
CA CYS A 44 19.65 -7.96 12.03
C CYS A 44 19.94 -9.46 12.29
N PHE A 45 19.97 -9.83 13.57
CA PHE A 45 20.16 -11.20 14.01
C PHE A 45 18.93 -12.06 13.69
N PRO A 46 19.07 -13.35 13.27
CA PRO A 46 20.31 -14.13 13.17
C PRO A 46 21.06 -13.99 11.82
N ALA A 47 20.52 -13.25 10.85
CA ALA A 47 21.14 -13.11 9.53
C ALA A 47 22.49 -12.38 9.60
N LEU A 48 22.59 -11.38 10.46
CA LEU A 48 23.85 -10.67 10.76
C LEU A 48 24.31 -11.00 12.17
N ARG A 49 25.62 -10.96 12.38
CA ARG A 49 26.21 -11.20 13.73
C ARG A 49 25.90 -10.03 14.66
N PRO A 50 25.66 -10.30 15.95
CA PRO A 50 25.56 -9.25 16.95
C PRO A 50 26.81 -8.35 16.94
N TYR A 51 26.60 -7.05 17.14
CA TYR A 51 27.69 -6.08 17.24
C TYR A 51 28.06 -5.84 18.71
N GLU A 52 29.36 -5.83 19.01
CA GLU A 52 29.83 -5.66 20.38
C GLU A 52 30.31 -4.22 20.64
N ILE A 53 29.78 -3.59 21.68
CA ILE A 53 30.19 -2.27 22.17
C ILE A 53 30.54 -2.42 23.63
N ALA A 54 31.78 -2.10 24.00
CA ALA A 54 32.28 -2.14 25.39
C ALA A 54 32.00 -3.48 26.13
N GLY A 55 32.14 -4.63 25.44
CA GLY A 55 31.92 -5.96 26.00
C GLY A 55 30.44 -6.40 26.05
N VAL A 56 29.51 -5.58 25.61
CA VAL A 56 28.08 -5.90 25.53
C VAL A 56 27.67 -6.15 24.07
N LYS A 57 26.95 -7.25 23.83
CA LYS A 57 26.44 -7.61 22.48
C LYS A 57 25.09 -6.98 22.24
N TYR A 58 24.96 -6.33 21.09
CA TYR A 58 23.74 -5.69 20.62
C TYR A 58 23.29 -6.29 19.29
N ILE A 59 21.98 -6.29 19.07
CA ILE A 59 21.30 -6.64 17.83
C ILE A 59 20.42 -5.48 17.40
N ASP A 60 19.86 -5.59 16.21
CA ASP A 60 18.98 -4.58 15.59
C ASP A 60 17.92 -4.04 16.56
N GLY A 61 17.66 -2.74 16.47
CA GLY A 61 16.63 -2.07 17.26
C GLY A 61 15.23 -2.56 16.96
N GLY A 62 14.98 -3.01 15.74
CA GLY A 62 13.69 -3.53 15.28
C GLY A 62 13.16 -4.72 16.07
N TRP A 63 14.04 -5.48 16.73
CA TRP A 63 13.62 -6.54 17.66
C TRP A 63 12.70 -6.03 18.78
N ARG A 64 12.77 -4.77 19.14
CA ARG A 64 12.00 -4.19 20.24
C ARG A 64 11.24 -2.93 19.88
N ASP A 65 11.68 -2.22 18.85
CA ASP A 65 11.04 -0.97 18.41
C ASP A 65 11.45 -0.66 16.96
N ASN A 66 10.69 -1.19 16.01
CA ASN A 66 10.95 -1.07 14.58
C ASN A 66 10.63 0.34 14.03
N MET A 67 9.76 1.08 14.74
CA MET A 67 9.38 2.45 14.38
C MET A 67 9.40 3.32 15.65
N PRO A 68 10.56 3.91 16.04
CA PRO A 68 10.77 4.51 17.36
C PRO A 68 10.16 5.93 17.45
N LEU A 69 8.85 6.06 17.29
CA LEU A 69 8.11 7.33 17.34
C LEU A 69 8.22 8.01 18.70
N GLU A 70 8.24 7.23 19.80
CA GLU A 70 8.45 7.78 21.13
C GLU A 70 9.84 8.43 21.31
N LEU A 71 10.87 7.87 20.66
CA LEU A 71 12.20 8.48 20.68
C LEU A 71 12.19 9.85 20.00
N ALA A 72 11.54 9.96 18.83
CA ALA A 72 11.41 11.22 18.12
C ALA A 72 10.65 12.27 18.97
N ALA A 73 9.56 11.87 19.63
CA ALA A 73 8.81 12.73 20.54
C ALA A 73 9.68 13.21 21.72
N LYS A 74 10.46 12.31 22.37
CA LYS A 74 11.41 12.65 23.45
C LYS A 74 12.51 13.60 22.97
N MET A 75 12.87 13.55 21.71
CA MET A 75 13.84 14.47 21.09
C MET A 75 13.22 15.83 20.75
N GLY A 76 11.93 16.03 21.02
CA GLY A 76 11.21 17.30 20.87
C GLY A 76 10.48 17.46 19.55
N ALA A 77 10.16 16.37 18.85
CA ALA A 77 9.26 16.42 17.71
C ALA A 77 7.85 16.84 18.16
N THR A 78 7.20 17.67 17.37
CA THR A 78 5.80 18.12 17.56
C THR A 78 4.85 17.47 16.57
N GLU A 79 5.39 16.83 15.53
CA GLU A 79 4.71 16.09 14.48
C GLU A 79 5.60 14.91 14.07
N LEU A 80 5.01 13.79 13.70
CA LEU A 80 5.73 12.56 13.38
C LEU A 80 5.40 12.08 11.96
N ILE A 81 6.43 11.65 11.25
CA ILE A 81 6.31 10.91 10.01
C ILE A 81 7.06 9.60 10.19
N GLY A 82 6.31 8.49 10.18
CA GLY A 82 6.88 7.14 10.17
C GLY A 82 6.91 6.58 8.75
N VAL A 83 7.99 5.89 8.40
CA VAL A 83 8.06 5.11 7.15
C VAL A 83 8.15 3.65 7.53
N ASP A 84 7.11 2.90 7.17
CA ASP A 84 7.03 1.46 7.42
C ASP A 84 7.37 0.71 6.12
N VAL A 85 8.53 0.06 6.14
CA VAL A 85 9.03 -0.76 5.02
C VAL A 85 8.72 -2.25 5.22
N ASP A 86 7.78 -2.57 6.08
CA ASP A 86 7.40 -3.94 6.46
C ASP A 86 8.59 -4.79 6.93
N GLY A 87 9.53 -4.14 7.61
CA GLY A 87 10.73 -4.79 8.14
C GLY A 87 10.41 -5.75 9.28
N VAL A 88 11.19 -6.82 9.37
CA VAL A 88 11.09 -7.82 10.45
C VAL A 88 11.35 -7.14 11.80
N GLY A 89 10.41 -7.23 12.73
CA GLY A 89 10.55 -6.65 14.06
C GLY A 89 9.24 -6.37 14.78
N LEU A 90 9.34 -5.70 15.91
CA LEU A 90 8.18 -5.28 16.71
C LEU A 90 7.89 -3.80 16.46
N THR A 91 6.78 -3.51 15.81
CA THR A 91 6.24 -2.14 15.73
C THR A 91 5.37 -1.85 16.95
N ARG A 92 5.75 -0.86 17.75
CA ARG A 92 5.00 -0.46 18.95
C ARG A 92 3.83 0.45 18.58
N PRO A 93 2.72 0.38 19.34
CA PRO A 93 1.64 1.37 19.22
C PRO A 93 2.17 2.79 19.42
N ASN A 94 1.67 3.75 18.65
CA ASN A 94 1.97 5.15 18.87
C ASN A 94 1.20 5.67 20.09
N LEU A 95 1.89 5.92 21.18
CA LEU A 95 1.33 6.46 22.43
C LEU A 95 1.74 7.93 22.68
N THR A 96 2.36 8.58 21.70
CA THR A 96 2.87 9.95 21.86
C THR A 96 1.77 11.00 21.93
N GLY A 97 0.58 10.72 21.37
CA GLY A 97 -0.50 11.70 21.23
C GLY A 97 -0.21 12.80 20.19
N LEU A 98 0.93 12.73 19.49
CA LEU A 98 1.31 13.71 18.47
C LEU A 98 0.64 13.40 17.12
N PRO A 99 0.35 14.43 16.30
CA PRO A 99 -0.04 14.23 14.92
C PRO A 99 0.98 13.34 14.20
N THR A 100 0.51 12.24 13.62
CA THR A 100 1.40 11.21 13.04
C THR A 100 0.86 10.77 11.69
N ARG A 101 1.76 10.73 10.70
CA ARG A 101 1.55 10.12 9.39
C ARG A 101 2.42 8.89 9.26
N ILE A 102 1.83 7.81 8.76
CA ILE A 102 2.57 6.56 8.50
C ILE A 102 2.53 6.27 7.01
N ILE A 103 3.69 6.38 6.37
CA ILE A 103 3.88 6.01 4.96
C ILE A 103 4.15 4.51 4.94
N ARG A 104 3.27 3.77 4.25
CA ARG A 104 3.37 2.31 4.09
C ARG A 104 3.08 1.92 2.66
N SER A 105 3.84 0.97 2.12
CA SER A 105 3.56 0.43 0.79
C SER A 105 2.35 -0.51 0.81
N HIS A 106 1.55 -0.44 -0.25
CA HIS A 106 0.54 -1.45 -0.59
C HIS A 106 1.20 -2.71 -1.16
N TRP A 107 2.35 -2.53 -1.84
CA TRP A 107 3.04 -3.57 -2.58
C TRP A 107 4.08 -4.29 -1.72
N ASP A 108 4.27 -5.59 -2.02
CA ASP A 108 5.39 -6.34 -1.46
C ASP A 108 6.72 -5.74 -1.94
N LEU A 109 7.52 -5.30 -0.99
CA LEU A 109 8.83 -4.72 -1.24
C LEU A 109 9.92 -5.78 -1.46
N GLY A 110 9.58 -7.05 -1.27
CA GLY A 110 10.48 -8.20 -1.42
C GLY A 110 11.34 -8.50 -0.20
N PRO A 111 12.16 -9.55 -0.27
CA PRO A 111 12.98 -10.00 0.85
C PRO A 111 14.01 -8.96 1.31
N LEU A 112 14.18 -8.82 2.63
CA LEU A 112 15.06 -7.83 3.27
C LEU A 112 16.51 -7.86 2.79
N PHE A 113 17.05 -9.05 2.45
CA PHE A 113 18.44 -9.24 2.04
C PHE A 113 18.59 -9.54 0.54
N ASP A 114 17.59 -9.23 -0.25
CA ASP A 114 17.69 -9.31 -1.70
C ASP A 114 18.17 -7.96 -2.27
N PHE A 115 19.45 -7.88 -2.57
CA PHE A 115 20.12 -6.70 -3.09
C PHE A 115 19.99 -6.57 -4.61
N ASP A 116 18.78 -6.75 -5.14
CA ASP A 116 18.48 -6.57 -6.56
C ASP A 116 18.29 -5.08 -6.91
N GLY A 117 19.06 -4.59 -7.88
CA GLY A 117 19.05 -3.19 -8.28
C GLY A 117 17.76 -2.77 -8.99
N VAL A 118 17.10 -3.67 -9.71
CA VAL A 118 15.83 -3.39 -10.41
C VAL A 118 14.71 -3.26 -9.38
N ARG A 119 14.66 -4.19 -8.41
CA ARG A 119 13.73 -4.11 -7.29
C ARG A 119 13.93 -2.86 -6.44
N ALA A 120 15.18 -2.52 -6.13
CA ALA A 120 15.49 -1.31 -5.39
C ALA A 120 14.99 -0.05 -6.10
N ALA A 121 15.16 0.06 -7.42
CA ALA A 121 14.64 1.17 -8.21
C ALA A 121 13.10 1.21 -8.20
N LYS A 122 12.44 0.06 -8.33
CA LYS A 122 10.97 -0.05 -8.19
C LYS A 122 10.52 0.40 -6.81
N ASN A 123 11.14 -0.09 -5.73
CA ASN A 123 10.79 0.27 -4.36
C ASN A 123 10.96 1.76 -4.07
N ILE A 124 11.98 2.41 -4.65
CA ILE A 124 12.15 3.87 -4.55
C ILE A 124 10.97 4.60 -5.21
N ALA A 125 10.55 4.17 -6.40
CA ALA A 125 9.40 4.75 -7.09
C ALA A 125 8.09 4.50 -6.31
N LEU A 126 7.88 3.31 -5.77
CA LEU A 126 6.74 2.99 -4.90
C LEU A 126 6.71 3.90 -3.66
N GLY A 127 7.83 4.04 -2.95
CA GLY A 127 7.93 4.92 -1.78
C GLY A 127 7.62 6.38 -2.10
N TYR A 128 7.98 6.84 -3.31
CA TYR A 128 7.59 8.16 -3.79
C TYR A 128 6.06 8.26 -3.97
N MET A 129 5.42 7.27 -4.63
CA MET A 129 3.96 7.23 -4.81
C MET A 129 3.24 7.16 -3.47
N ASP A 130 3.69 6.31 -2.54
CA ASP A 130 3.14 6.17 -1.20
C ASP A 130 3.18 7.50 -0.43
N THR A 131 4.32 8.19 -0.48
CA THR A 131 4.50 9.50 0.14
C THR A 131 3.54 10.53 -0.47
N MET A 132 3.46 10.60 -1.79
CA MET A 132 2.59 11.54 -2.48
C MET A 132 1.10 11.30 -2.18
N ARG A 133 0.69 10.03 -2.00
CA ARG A 133 -0.67 9.68 -1.56
C ARG A 133 -0.92 10.12 -0.12
N GLU A 134 -0.01 9.80 0.80
CA GLU A 134 -0.15 10.17 2.23
C GLU A 134 -0.26 11.69 2.42
N PHE A 135 0.40 12.47 1.57
CA PHE A 135 0.31 13.94 1.58
C PHE A 135 -0.81 14.50 0.67
N GLY A 136 -1.69 13.66 0.15
CA GLY A 136 -2.85 14.06 -0.64
C GLY A 136 -2.52 14.69 -2.00
N ARG A 137 -1.30 14.43 -2.53
CA ARG A 137 -0.87 14.89 -3.85
C ARG A 137 -1.26 13.93 -4.98
N LEU A 138 -1.40 12.66 -4.64
CA LEU A 138 -1.95 11.62 -5.50
C LEU A 138 -3.12 10.96 -4.80
N GLY A 139 -4.04 10.42 -5.56
CA GLY A 139 -5.10 9.56 -5.08
C GLY A 139 -4.76 8.09 -5.16
N GLY A 140 -5.78 7.26 -4.95
CA GLY A 140 -5.66 5.82 -4.98
C GLY A 140 -5.12 5.21 -3.69
N THR A 141 -5.01 3.89 -3.68
CA THR A 141 -4.44 3.10 -2.57
C THR A 141 -3.30 2.22 -3.02
N ALA A 142 -3.45 1.53 -4.14
CA ALA A 142 -2.43 0.69 -4.75
C ALA A 142 -1.60 1.48 -5.77
N TYR A 143 -2.26 2.29 -6.57
CA TYR A 143 -1.63 3.11 -7.62
C TYR A 143 -1.57 4.58 -7.22
N GLY A 144 -0.63 5.32 -7.80
CA GLY A 144 -0.61 6.78 -7.70
C GLY A 144 -1.60 7.38 -8.72
N ILE A 145 -2.77 7.84 -8.26
CA ILE A 145 -3.81 8.36 -9.13
C ILE A 145 -3.73 9.88 -9.21
N LEU A 146 -3.50 10.39 -10.42
CA LEU A 146 -3.55 11.82 -10.74
C LEU A 146 -5.00 12.33 -10.73
N PRO A 147 -5.22 13.64 -10.52
CA PRO A 147 -6.55 14.23 -10.66
C PRO A 147 -7.21 13.89 -11.99
N ASP A 148 -8.53 13.65 -11.96
CA ASP A 148 -9.33 13.36 -13.16
C ASP A 148 -9.89 14.65 -13.73
N GLU A 149 -9.18 15.24 -14.69
CA GLU A 149 -9.59 16.50 -15.34
C GLU A 149 -10.74 16.30 -16.35
N ASN A 150 -10.99 15.06 -16.79
CA ASN A 150 -11.90 14.75 -17.90
C ASN A 150 -13.23 14.09 -17.48
N SER A 151 -13.57 14.12 -16.20
CA SER A 151 -14.77 13.45 -15.65
C SER A 151 -14.90 11.95 -15.96
N PHE A 152 -13.83 11.30 -16.45
CA PHE A 152 -13.83 9.88 -16.78
C PHE A 152 -14.31 9.02 -15.59
N MET A 153 -13.84 9.33 -14.38
CA MET A 153 -14.24 8.59 -13.18
C MET A 153 -15.72 8.74 -12.84
N GLN A 154 -16.35 9.87 -13.16
CA GLN A 154 -17.79 10.04 -12.96
C GLN A 154 -18.58 9.13 -13.88
N ASP A 155 -18.20 9.08 -15.18
CA ASP A 155 -18.84 8.22 -16.16
C ASP A 155 -18.59 6.73 -15.84
N PHE A 156 -17.36 6.38 -15.51
CA PHE A 156 -17.01 5.01 -15.10
C PHE A 156 -17.77 4.60 -13.83
N ALA A 157 -17.84 5.45 -12.82
CA ALA A 157 -18.56 5.16 -11.58
C ALA A 157 -20.06 4.94 -11.83
N ALA A 158 -20.67 5.76 -12.66
CA ALA A 158 -22.09 5.62 -13.02
C ALA A 158 -22.37 4.28 -13.72
N GLU A 159 -21.56 3.94 -14.72
CA GLU A 159 -21.69 2.67 -15.45
C GLU A 159 -21.38 1.47 -14.54
N TYR A 160 -20.30 1.54 -13.74
CA TYR A 160 -19.95 0.48 -12.79
C TYR A 160 -21.07 0.19 -11.80
N GLN A 161 -21.71 1.23 -11.24
CA GLN A 161 -22.84 1.06 -10.31
C GLN A 161 -24.06 0.46 -11.02
N ALA A 162 -24.32 0.83 -12.27
CA ALA A 162 -25.40 0.24 -13.04
C ALA A 162 -25.16 -1.26 -13.30
N GLN A 163 -23.95 -1.64 -13.71
CA GLN A 163 -23.57 -3.04 -13.95
C GLN A 163 -23.58 -3.86 -12.65
N LEU A 164 -23.05 -3.31 -11.55
CA LEU A 164 -23.06 -3.95 -10.24
C LEU A 164 -24.51 -4.18 -9.75
N SER A 165 -25.37 -3.17 -9.87
CA SER A 165 -26.78 -3.28 -9.46
C SER A 165 -27.52 -4.34 -10.28
N ALA A 166 -27.25 -4.41 -11.58
CA ALA A 166 -27.82 -5.44 -12.45
C ALA A 166 -27.32 -6.84 -12.07
N ALA A 167 -26.03 -6.99 -11.74
CA ALA A 167 -25.45 -8.25 -11.27
C ALA A 167 -26.05 -8.70 -9.93
N ILE A 168 -26.13 -7.80 -8.94
CA ILE A 168 -26.73 -8.06 -7.63
C ILE A 168 -28.21 -8.43 -7.74
N SER A 169 -28.96 -7.79 -8.64
CA SER A 169 -30.37 -8.11 -8.86
C SER A 169 -30.57 -9.55 -9.37
N ARG A 170 -29.61 -10.08 -10.14
CA ARG A 170 -29.63 -11.47 -10.61
C ARG A 170 -29.12 -12.45 -9.55
N ALA A 171 -28.11 -12.05 -8.77
CA ALA A 171 -27.50 -12.87 -7.73
C ALA A 171 -27.18 -12.02 -6.48
N PRO A 172 -28.10 -11.92 -5.49
CA PRO A 172 -27.93 -11.03 -4.33
C PRO A 172 -26.68 -11.30 -3.50
N THR A 173 -26.12 -12.52 -3.52
CA THR A 173 -24.86 -12.87 -2.85
C THR A 173 -23.65 -12.11 -3.39
N LEU A 174 -23.70 -11.59 -4.63
CA LEU A 174 -22.63 -10.78 -5.22
C LEU A 174 -22.40 -9.44 -4.49
N ALA A 175 -23.41 -8.94 -3.79
CA ALA A 175 -23.24 -7.75 -2.93
C ALA A 175 -22.22 -8.00 -1.81
N LEU A 176 -22.22 -9.20 -1.22
CA LEU A 176 -21.24 -9.59 -0.20
C LEU A 176 -19.83 -9.72 -0.82
N THR A 177 -19.72 -10.29 -1.99
CA THR A 177 -18.46 -10.46 -2.72
C THR A 177 -17.79 -9.11 -3.01
N GLU A 178 -18.55 -8.16 -3.51
CA GLU A 178 -18.06 -6.81 -3.80
C GLU A 178 -17.67 -6.07 -2.50
N ALA A 179 -18.47 -6.22 -1.44
CA ALA A 179 -18.16 -5.65 -0.14
C ALA A 179 -16.87 -6.25 0.46
N LEU A 180 -16.64 -7.55 0.31
CA LEU A 180 -15.41 -8.22 0.77
C LEU A 180 -14.18 -7.72 -0.01
N ALA A 181 -14.26 -7.60 -1.32
CA ALA A 181 -13.18 -7.06 -2.14
C ALA A 181 -12.81 -5.62 -1.75
N ARG A 182 -13.80 -4.80 -1.35
CA ARG A 182 -13.56 -3.43 -0.86
C ARG A 182 -12.93 -3.36 0.54
N GLN A 183 -13.17 -4.33 1.42
CA GLN A 183 -12.67 -4.30 2.80
C GLN A 183 -11.14 -4.38 2.91
N HIS A 184 -10.47 -4.91 1.91
CA HIS A 184 -9.02 -5.02 1.90
C HIS A 184 -8.29 -3.69 1.62
N LYS A 185 -9.01 -2.58 1.35
CA LYS A 185 -8.38 -1.32 0.93
C LYS A 185 -8.88 -0.13 1.76
N HIS A 186 -7.99 0.39 2.61
CA HIS A 186 -8.19 1.64 3.33
C HIS A 186 -7.82 2.83 2.43
N TYR A 187 -8.77 3.73 2.19
CA TYR A 187 -8.53 5.00 1.51
C TYR A 187 -8.02 6.05 2.50
N PRO A 188 -6.92 6.76 2.22
CA PRO A 188 -6.51 7.92 3.00
C PRO A 188 -7.62 8.97 3.03
N ALA A 189 -7.94 9.50 4.21
CA ALA A 189 -9.03 10.47 4.40
C ALA A 189 -8.87 11.73 3.53
N ALA A 190 -7.64 12.20 3.34
CA ALA A 190 -7.34 13.41 2.56
C ALA A 190 -7.76 13.32 1.07
N PHE A 191 -7.75 12.12 0.49
CA PHE A 191 -8.19 11.94 -0.90
C PHE A 191 -9.72 11.88 -1.01
N SER A 192 -10.40 11.53 0.07
CA SER A 192 -11.85 11.36 0.08
C SER A 192 -12.62 12.67 0.02
N GLU A 193 -12.00 13.81 0.37
CA GLU A 193 -12.69 15.10 0.46
C GLU A 193 -13.03 15.70 -0.92
N ASN A 194 -12.25 15.36 -1.96
CA ASN A 194 -12.41 15.90 -3.31
C ASN A 194 -13.20 15.01 -4.27
N LEU A 195 -13.58 13.79 -3.85
CA LEU A 195 -14.34 12.86 -4.67
C LEU A 195 -15.79 12.71 -4.18
N THR A 196 -16.73 12.66 -5.11
CA THR A 196 -18.11 12.25 -4.77
C THR A 196 -18.13 10.80 -4.27
N ALA A 197 -19.10 10.43 -3.45
CA ALA A 197 -19.19 9.07 -2.91
C ALA A 197 -19.22 7.96 -3.98
N PRO A 198 -19.93 8.11 -5.12
CA PRO A 198 -19.86 7.11 -6.22
C PRO A 198 -18.46 6.97 -6.81
N THR A 199 -17.77 8.08 -7.06
CA THR A 199 -16.42 8.08 -7.65
C THR A 199 -15.40 7.41 -6.74
N ARG A 200 -15.48 7.66 -5.43
CA ARG A 200 -14.67 6.95 -4.42
C ARG A 200 -14.90 5.45 -4.45
N GLY A 201 -16.16 5.03 -4.57
CA GLY A 201 -16.53 3.63 -4.63
C GLY A 201 -16.06 2.90 -5.88
N ALA A 202 -15.76 3.61 -6.96
CA ALA A 202 -15.36 3.01 -8.24
C ALA A 202 -13.84 2.94 -8.44
N ILE A 203 -13.05 3.77 -7.76
CA ILE A 203 -11.59 3.76 -7.95
C ILE A 203 -10.94 2.47 -7.43
N ALA A 204 -11.39 1.96 -6.28
CA ALA A 204 -10.84 0.73 -5.71
C ALA A 204 -11.05 -0.50 -6.59
N PRO A 205 -12.25 -0.72 -7.19
CA PRO A 205 -12.43 -1.78 -8.17
C PRO A 205 -11.49 -1.67 -9.37
N LEU A 206 -11.26 -0.45 -9.88
CA LEU A 206 -10.36 -0.22 -11.01
C LEU A 206 -8.91 -0.52 -10.63
N GLU A 207 -8.45 -0.11 -9.45
CA GLU A 207 -7.12 -0.43 -8.94
C GLU A 207 -6.95 -1.94 -8.75
N LEU A 208 -7.94 -2.61 -8.14
CA LEU A 208 -7.91 -4.06 -7.95
C LEU A 208 -7.84 -4.79 -9.29
N ALA A 209 -8.64 -4.39 -10.27
CA ALA A 209 -8.60 -4.99 -11.60
C ALA A 209 -7.25 -4.80 -12.29
N ALA A 210 -6.63 -3.62 -12.13
CA ALA A 210 -5.30 -3.34 -12.66
C ALA A 210 -4.21 -4.19 -11.99
N GLU A 211 -4.31 -4.39 -10.67
CA GLU A 211 -3.41 -5.25 -9.88
C GLU A 211 -3.50 -6.71 -10.35
N MET A 212 -4.71 -7.22 -10.62
CA MET A 212 -4.95 -8.61 -11.07
C MET A 212 -4.36 -8.95 -12.44
N VAL A 213 -3.97 -7.94 -13.23
CA VAL A 213 -3.33 -8.13 -14.53
C VAL A 213 -1.92 -7.52 -14.57
N ASP A 214 -1.31 -7.30 -13.42
CA ASP A 214 0.05 -6.80 -13.25
C ASP A 214 0.33 -5.47 -13.98
N VAL A 215 -0.61 -4.52 -13.95
CA VAL A 215 -0.32 -3.16 -14.43
C VAL A 215 0.84 -2.57 -13.60
N PRO A 216 1.87 -1.96 -14.22
CA PRO A 216 2.99 -1.37 -13.50
C PRO A 216 2.54 -0.35 -12.44
N SER A 217 3.04 -0.47 -11.22
CA SER A 217 2.62 0.36 -10.07
C SER A 217 3.58 1.51 -9.74
N GLU A 218 4.73 1.53 -10.38
CA GLU A 218 5.83 2.47 -10.14
C GLU A 218 5.68 3.83 -10.87
N VAL A 219 4.57 4.03 -11.57
CA VAL A 219 4.26 5.29 -12.28
C VAL A 219 2.88 5.81 -11.90
N PRO A 220 2.65 7.12 -11.93
CA PRO A 220 1.32 7.68 -11.68
C PRO A 220 0.43 7.54 -12.93
N TYR A 221 -0.87 7.38 -12.70
CA TYR A 221 -1.89 7.25 -13.74
C TYR A 221 -2.98 8.30 -13.57
N THR A 222 -3.49 8.84 -14.69
CA THR A 222 -4.87 9.32 -14.66
C THR A 222 -5.81 8.11 -14.62
N PRO A 223 -7.02 8.21 -14.06
CA PRO A 223 -7.97 7.09 -14.05
C PRO A 223 -8.22 6.50 -15.43
N LYS A 224 -8.33 7.34 -16.45
CA LYS A 224 -8.48 6.94 -17.84
C LYS A 224 -7.27 6.14 -18.34
N LEU A 225 -6.05 6.59 -18.06
CA LEU A 225 -4.84 5.88 -18.48
C LEU A 225 -4.71 4.53 -17.77
N LEU A 226 -5.08 4.46 -16.47
CA LEU A 226 -5.10 3.18 -15.74
C LEU A 226 -6.08 2.19 -16.38
N ALA A 227 -7.29 2.66 -16.72
CA ALA A 227 -8.30 1.84 -17.39
C ALA A 227 -7.83 1.34 -18.75
N LEU A 228 -7.22 2.22 -19.57
CA LEU A 228 -6.67 1.84 -20.89
C LEU A 228 -5.50 0.84 -20.76
N THR A 229 -4.62 1.03 -19.78
CA THR A 229 -3.51 0.11 -19.55
C THR A 229 -4.02 -1.24 -19.08
N PHE A 230 -4.99 -1.26 -18.17
CA PHE A 230 -5.70 -2.47 -17.74
C PHE A 230 -6.30 -3.23 -18.93
N MET A 231 -7.07 -2.52 -19.78
CA MET A 231 -7.68 -3.13 -20.96
C MET A 231 -6.64 -3.70 -21.94
N GLY A 232 -5.51 -3.01 -22.11
CA GLY A 232 -4.42 -3.46 -23.00
C GLY A 232 -3.65 -4.68 -22.47
N GLN A 233 -3.74 -4.98 -21.17
CA GLN A 233 -3.11 -6.15 -20.53
C GLN A 233 -4.09 -7.33 -20.36
N CYS A 234 -5.38 -7.13 -20.60
CA CYS A 234 -6.36 -8.22 -20.58
C CYS A 234 -6.21 -9.09 -21.82
N ASP A 235 -5.61 -10.27 -21.70
CA ASP A 235 -5.39 -11.24 -22.78
C ASP A 235 -6.68 -11.91 -23.30
N LYS A 236 -7.79 -11.74 -22.60
CA LYS A 236 -9.09 -12.33 -22.95
C LYS A 236 -10.14 -11.25 -23.14
N ASP A 237 -11.05 -11.49 -24.10
CA ASP A 237 -12.22 -10.65 -24.27
C ASP A 237 -12.89 -10.42 -22.91
N PRO A 238 -13.01 -9.15 -22.47
CA PRO A 238 -13.64 -8.80 -21.21
C PRO A 238 -15.01 -9.46 -21.01
N ALA A 239 -15.77 -9.62 -22.10
CA ALA A 239 -17.05 -10.30 -22.09
C ALA A 239 -16.95 -11.78 -21.72
N ASP A 240 -15.85 -12.46 -22.03
CA ASP A 240 -15.68 -13.89 -21.75
C ASP A 240 -15.34 -14.15 -20.28
N ARG A 241 -14.54 -13.30 -19.62
CA ARG A 241 -14.33 -13.37 -18.18
C ARG A 241 -15.64 -13.14 -17.40
N TYR A 242 -16.40 -12.14 -17.81
CA TYR A 242 -17.69 -11.84 -17.20
C TYR A 242 -18.71 -12.97 -17.40
N LYS A 243 -18.80 -13.52 -18.62
CA LYS A 243 -19.64 -14.69 -18.92
C LYS A 243 -19.21 -15.95 -18.16
N THR A 244 -17.91 -16.12 -17.96
CA THR A 244 -17.37 -17.27 -17.20
C THR A 244 -17.68 -17.14 -15.71
N LEU A 245 -17.61 -15.94 -15.15
CA LEU A 245 -17.83 -15.68 -13.71
C LEU A 245 -19.30 -15.48 -13.34
N LEU A 246 -20.10 -14.87 -14.21
CA LEU A 246 -21.53 -14.66 -13.98
C LEU A 246 -22.42 -15.76 -14.57
N GLY A 247 -21.78 -16.83 -15.06
CA GLY A 247 -22.44 -18.01 -15.59
C GLY A 247 -22.91 -17.88 -17.01
N ARG A 248 -22.62 -18.91 -17.75
CA ARG A 248 -23.24 -19.16 -19.05
C ARG A 248 -24.74 -19.26 -18.85
N GLU A 249 -25.43 -18.75 -19.85
CA GLU A 249 -26.88 -18.88 -20.05
C GLU A 249 -27.51 -20.04 -19.30
N GLU A 250 -28.49 -19.70 -18.43
CA GLU A 250 -29.48 -20.58 -17.83
C GLU A 250 -28.99 -21.77 -16.99
N GLY A 251 -28.93 -21.59 -15.68
CA GLY A 251 -29.28 -22.70 -14.79
C GLY A 251 -28.49 -22.97 -13.54
N ASN A 252 -27.38 -22.29 -13.21
CA ASN A 252 -26.66 -22.63 -11.98
C ASN A 252 -26.26 -21.42 -11.12
N ILE A 253 -27.26 -20.63 -10.71
CA ILE A 253 -27.10 -19.44 -9.85
C ILE A 253 -26.32 -19.76 -8.55
N LEU A 254 -26.44 -20.97 -8.02
CA LEU A 254 -25.74 -21.40 -6.80
C LEU A 254 -24.24 -21.63 -7.03
N GLY A 255 -23.86 -22.16 -8.19
CA GLY A 255 -22.44 -22.35 -8.54
C GLY A 255 -21.72 -21.03 -8.82
N GLU A 256 -22.41 -20.07 -9.39
CA GLU A 256 -21.91 -18.74 -9.69
C GLU A 256 -21.69 -17.91 -8.43
N ALA A 257 -22.64 -17.93 -7.52
CA ALA A 257 -22.53 -17.28 -6.21
C ALA A 257 -21.42 -17.89 -5.35
N ALA A 258 -21.23 -19.21 -5.40
CA ALA A 258 -20.16 -19.89 -4.70
C ALA A 258 -18.78 -19.54 -5.27
N MET A 259 -18.64 -19.48 -6.61
CA MET A 259 -17.38 -19.06 -7.25
C MET A 259 -17.05 -17.60 -6.98
N ALA A 260 -18.01 -16.69 -7.09
CA ALA A 260 -17.79 -15.28 -6.77
C ALA A 260 -17.40 -15.06 -5.31
N THR A 261 -17.92 -15.87 -4.38
CA THR A 261 -17.54 -15.81 -2.97
C THR A 261 -16.15 -16.41 -2.72
N ALA A 262 -15.72 -17.37 -3.54
CA ALA A 262 -14.40 -18.00 -3.43
C ALA A 262 -13.26 -17.16 -4.03
N VAL A 263 -13.57 -16.33 -5.04
CA VAL A 263 -12.58 -15.50 -5.78
C VAL A 263 -13.16 -14.10 -6.04
N PRO A 264 -13.31 -13.29 -4.98
CA PRO A 264 -13.96 -11.98 -5.08
C PRO A 264 -13.22 -11.00 -6.00
N GLU A 265 -11.90 -11.11 -6.07
CA GLU A 265 -11.05 -10.27 -6.91
C GLU A 265 -11.31 -10.52 -8.41
N ASP A 266 -11.49 -11.76 -8.81
CA ASP A 266 -11.82 -12.13 -10.19
C ASP A 266 -13.19 -11.60 -10.60
N PHE A 267 -14.17 -11.64 -9.70
CA PHE A 267 -15.50 -11.07 -9.95
C PHE A 267 -15.40 -9.55 -10.19
N VAL A 268 -14.69 -8.83 -9.33
CA VAL A 268 -14.53 -7.38 -9.46
C VAL A 268 -13.78 -7.05 -10.76
N THR A 269 -12.72 -7.78 -11.09
CA THR A 269 -11.95 -7.62 -12.33
C THR A 269 -12.83 -7.81 -13.56
N ALA A 270 -13.65 -8.85 -13.58
CA ALA A 270 -14.58 -9.11 -14.67
C ALA A 270 -15.65 -8.02 -14.79
N LEU A 271 -16.16 -7.52 -13.66
CA LEU A 271 -17.15 -6.44 -13.63
C LEU A 271 -16.56 -5.12 -14.15
N VAL A 272 -15.34 -4.77 -13.77
CA VAL A 272 -14.60 -3.60 -14.27
C VAL A 272 -14.41 -3.72 -15.79
N SER A 273 -13.95 -4.86 -16.26
CA SER A 273 -13.73 -5.14 -17.67
C SER A 273 -15.02 -4.98 -18.49
N HIS A 274 -16.12 -5.56 -18.00
CA HIS A 274 -17.43 -5.42 -18.60
C HIS A 274 -17.93 -3.97 -18.62
N THR A 275 -17.77 -3.25 -17.50
CA THR A 275 -18.12 -1.83 -17.40
C THR A 275 -17.40 -1.01 -18.46
N LEU A 276 -16.08 -1.17 -18.58
CA LEU A 276 -15.28 -0.44 -19.57
C LEU A 276 -15.71 -0.76 -21.01
N SER A 277 -16.09 -2.00 -21.30
CA SER A 277 -16.59 -2.39 -22.61
C SER A 277 -17.94 -1.77 -22.99
N LYS A 278 -18.72 -1.33 -22.01
CA LYS A 278 -20.00 -0.63 -22.21
C LYS A 278 -19.87 0.87 -22.38
N MET A 279 -18.76 1.45 -21.94
CA MET A 279 -18.52 2.88 -22.08
C MET A 279 -18.34 3.27 -23.56
N PRO A 280 -18.87 4.42 -24.00
CA PRO A 280 -18.71 4.88 -25.38
C PRO A 280 -17.23 5.05 -25.74
N SER A 281 -16.80 4.61 -26.93
CA SER A 281 -15.42 4.74 -27.41
C SER A 281 -14.89 6.18 -27.36
N ALA A 282 -15.77 7.17 -27.54
CA ALA A 282 -15.41 8.60 -27.42
C ALA A 282 -14.88 9.00 -26.04
N LYS A 283 -15.18 8.23 -24.97
CA LYS A 283 -14.66 8.49 -23.62
C LYS A 283 -13.18 8.09 -23.46
N PHE A 284 -12.68 7.29 -24.39
CA PHE A 284 -11.28 6.84 -24.41
C PHE A 284 -10.41 7.65 -25.40
N LEU A 285 -10.99 8.50 -26.21
CA LEU A 285 -10.31 9.46 -27.08
C LEU A 285 -10.05 10.76 -26.31
#